data_cb6b3cfa3a54d69483c5d21e3f5b7405
#
_entry.id   cb6b3cfa3a54d69483c5d21e3f5b7405
#
_cell.length_a   1.000
_cell.length_b   1.000
_cell.length_c   1.000
_cell.angle_alpha   90.00
_cell.angle_beta   90.00
_cell.angle_gamma   90.00
#
_symmetry.space_group_name_H-M   'P 1'
#
loop_
_entity.id
_entity.type
_entity.pdbx_description
1 polymer ?
#
loop_
_entity_poly.entity_id
_entity_poly.type
_entity_poly.pdbx_seq_one_letter_code
_entity_poly.pdbx_strand_id
1 'polypeptide(L)'
;CIERSIVSGNSSVEGSVINSVIGAGVTIGKGAEVRDSIIMKNTVIGAGCRVNRAIVAEEVIIGDRSILGVGEHVPNRENPKVYSFGLVTVGENSVIPPDVQIGFNTAVSGITEPEDYPGGVLAGGETLIKAGERA
;
A
#
# COMPACT_ATOMS: atom_id res chain seq x y z
N CYS A 1 11.91 9.57 -10.74
CA CYS A 1 11.02 10.30 -11.64
C CYS A 1 9.72 10.67 -10.92
N ILE A 2 9.41 11.93 -10.87
CA ILE A 2 8.19 12.43 -10.21
C ILE A 2 7.36 13.19 -11.24
N GLU A 3 6.13 12.73 -11.49
CA GLU A 3 5.24 13.35 -12.47
C GLU A 3 3.86 13.61 -11.87
N ARG A 4 3.31 14.79 -12.12
CA ARG A 4 1.97 15.21 -11.71
C ARG A 4 1.65 14.84 -10.25
N SER A 5 2.63 15.05 -9.36
CA SER A 5 2.54 14.60 -7.98
C SER A 5 2.91 15.70 -7.01
N ILE A 6 2.41 15.57 -5.79
CA ILE A 6 2.77 16.43 -4.67
C ILE A 6 3.61 15.59 -3.71
N VAL A 7 4.84 16.03 -3.45
CA VAL A 7 5.75 15.36 -2.53
C VAL A 7 6.12 16.35 -1.43
N SER A 8 5.75 16.02 -0.21
CA SER A 8 5.99 16.89 0.95
C SER A 8 7.42 16.78 1.45
N GLY A 9 7.80 17.70 2.34
CA GLY A 9 9.16 17.79 2.85
C GLY A 9 9.65 16.57 3.61
N ASN A 10 10.97 16.41 3.69
CA ASN A 10 11.65 15.30 4.36
C ASN A 10 11.34 13.92 3.78
N SER A 11 10.81 13.86 2.59
CA SER A 11 10.58 12.59 1.90
C SER A 11 11.79 12.22 1.06
N SER A 12 12.07 10.93 0.96
CA SER A 12 13.16 10.39 0.17
C SER A 12 12.57 9.51 -0.93
N VAL A 13 12.77 9.89 -2.18
CA VAL A 13 12.23 9.16 -3.32
C VAL A 13 13.37 8.65 -4.19
N GLU A 14 13.60 7.35 -4.15
CA GLU A 14 14.58 6.68 -5.01
C GLU A 14 13.91 5.88 -6.13
N GLY A 15 12.60 5.95 -6.22
CA GLY A 15 11.80 5.33 -7.27
C GLY A 15 11.04 6.34 -8.09
N SER A 16 9.90 5.94 -8.60
CA SER A 16 9.03 6.78 -9.42
C SER A 16 7.72 7.08 -8.71
N VAL A 17 7.25 8.31 -8.82
CA VAL A 17 5.96 8.75 -8.27
C VAL A 17 5.19 9.42 -9.39
N ILE A 18 4.02 8.90 -9.70
CA ILE A 18 3.22 9.38 -10.81
C ILE A 18 1.78 9.62 -10.33
N ASN A 19 1.30 10.84 -10.56
CA ASN A 19 -0.08 11.21 -10.28
C ASN A 19 -0.51 10.85 -8.83
N SER A 20 0.36 11.14 -7.87
CA SER A 20 0.18 10.73 -6.48
C SER A 20 0.43 11.86 -5.51
N VAL A 21 -0.05 11.70 -4.27
CA VAL A 21 0.22 12.62 -3.17
C VAL A 21 1.04 11.90 -2.12
N ILE A 22 2.21 12.44 -1.81
CA ILE A 22 3.16 11.86 -0.87
C ILE A 22 3.29 12.78 0.34
N GLY A 23 2.97 12.26 1.51
CA GLY A 23 3.08 13.01 2.77
C GLY A 23 4.51 13.24 3.21
N ALA A 24 4.68 13.94 4.31
CA ALA A 24 6.00 14.27 4.85
C ALA A 24 6.70 13.03 5.41
N GLY A 25 8.02 12.96 5.27
CA GLY A 25 8.82 11.89 5.89
C GLY A 25 8.62 10.51 5.27
N VAL A 26 8.07 10.44 4.05
CA VAL A 26 7.87 9.16 3.35
C VAL A 26 9.17 8.73 2.70
N THR A 27 9.45 7.44 2.76
CA THR A 27 10.60 6.84 2.07
C THR A 27 10.09 5.91 0.99
N ILE A 28 10.53 6.15 -0.24
CA ILE A 28 10.20 5.29 -1.39
C ILE A 28 11.51 4.69 -1.88
N GLY A 29 11.61 3.37 -1.78
CA GLY A 29 12.84 2.65 -2.05
C GLY A 29 13.22 2.60 -3.52
N LYS A 30 14.43 2.16 -3.77
CA LYS A 30 15.00 2.11 -5.13
C LYS A 30 14.19 1.19 -6.03
N GLY A 31 13.83 1.69 -7.20
CA GLY A 31 13.07 0.92 -8.18
C GLY A 31 11.59 0.75 -7.85
N ALA A 32 11.10 1.34 -6.77
CA ALA A 32 9.68 1.30 -6.45
C ALA A 32 8.91 2.25 -7.38
N GLU A 33 7.64 1.92 -7.62
CA GLU A 33 6.75 2.75 -8.41
C GLU A 33 5.46 2.99 -7.64
N VAL A 34 5.10 4.26 -7.48
CA VAL A 34 3.86 4.67 -6.84
C VAL A 34 3.03 5.43 -7.87
N ARG A 35 1.82 4.97 -8.10
CA ARG A 35 0.96 5.49 -9.16
C ARG A 35 -0.47 5.64 -8.68
N ASP A 36 -1.06 6.79 -8.97
CA ASP A 36 -2.47 7.08 -8.65
C ASP A 36 -2.83 6.81 -7.18
N SER A 37 -1.93 7.15 -6.26
CA SER A 37 -2.03 6.76 -4.85
C SER A 37 -1.86 7.94 -3.92
N ILE A 38 -2.32 7.76 -2.68
CA ILE A 38 -2.09 8.70 -1.59
C ILE A 38 -1.31 7.97 -0.51
N ILE A 39 -0.11 8.46 -0.22
CA ILE A 39 0.77 7.88 0.79
C ILE A 39 0.93 8.91 1.90
N MET A 40 0.49 8.56 3.10
CA MET A 40 0.51 9.49 4.23
C MET A 40 1.86 9.49 4.93
N LYS A 41 2.03 10.42 5.88
CA LYS A 41 3.34 10.70 6.47
C LYS A 41 4.03 9.49 7.10
N ASN A 42 5.37 9.53 7.09
CA ASN A 42 6.24 8.55 7.75
C ASN A 42 6.07 7.11 7.28
N THR A 43 5.47 6.90 6.12
CA THR A 43 5.33 5.57 5.53
C THR A 43 6.61 5.19 4.79
N VAL A 44 6.99 3.92 4.90
CA VAL A 44 8.15 3.37 4.21
C VAL A 44 7.68 2.38 3.16
N ILE A 45 8.03 2.64 1.91
CA ILE A 45 7.77 1.74 0.79
C ILE A 45 9.11 1.14 0.38
N GLY A 46 9.20 -0.18 0.47
CA GLY A 46 10.45 -0.90 0.19
C GLY A 46 10.88 -0.85 -1.27
N ALA A 47 12.09 -1.30 -1.53
CA ALA A 47 12.65 -1.33 -2.87
C ALA A 47 11.86 -2.28 -3.79
N GLY A 48 11.70 -1.90 -5.05
CA GLY A 48 11.04 -2.75 -6.04
C GLY A 48 9.53 -2.91 -5.86
N CYS A 49 8.91 -2.16 -4.96
CA CYS A 49 7.47 -2.23 -4.75
C CYS A 49 6.71 -1.57 -5.91
N ARG A 50 5.49 -2.02 -6.11
CA ARG A 50 4.56 -1.34 -7.00
C ARG A 50 3.29 -1.03 -6.23
N VAL A 51 2.95 0.25 -6.15
CA VAL A 51 1.77 0.72 -5.44
C VAL A 51 0.89 1.42 -6.44
N ASN A 52 -0.29 0.88 -6.67
CA ASN A 52 -1.20 1.38 -7.68
C ASN A 52 -2.60 1.52 -7.08
N ARG A 53 -3.15 2.72 -7.18
CA ARG A 53 -4.49 3.04 -6.69
C ARG A 53 -4.68 2.66 -5.22
N ALA A 54 -3.73 3.05 -4.38
CA ALA A 54 -3.77 2.74 -2.96
C ALA A 54 -3.88 4.01 -2.12
N ILE A 55 -4.57 3.87 -1.00
CA ILE A 55 -4.55 4.85 0.07
C ILE A 55 -3.83 4.20 1.23
N VAL A 56 -2.61 4.66 1.49
CA VAL A 56 -1.76 4.11 2.55
C VAL A 56 -1.71 5.13 3.68
N ALA A 57 -2.18 4.74 4.84
CA ALA A 57 -2.24 5.62 6.00
C ALA A 57 -0.86 5.89 6.58
N GLU A 58 -0.82 6.58 7.72
CA GLU A 58 0.42 7.02 8.33
C GLU A 58 1.21 5.86 8.95
N GLU A 59 2.54 5.98 8.91
CA GLU A 59 3.46 5.09 9.61
C GLU A 59 3.31 3.61 9.22
N VAL A 60 3.03 3.36 7.96
CA VAL A 60 2.94 2.02 7.39
C VAL A 60 4.30 1.60 6.86
N ILE A 61 4.63 0.32 7.03
CA ILE A 61 5.85 -0.26 6.44
C ILE A 61 5.43 -1.31 5.42
N ILE A 62 5.84 -1.09 4.18
CA ILE A 62 5.59 -2.04 3.09
C ILE A 62 6.92 -2.69 2.73
N GLY A 63 6.99 -4.00 2.85
CA GLY A 63 8.21 -4.75 2.57
C GLY A 63 8.61 -4.74 1.11
N ASP A 64 9.87 -5.06 0.84
CA ASP A 64 10.42 -5.00 -0.52
C ASP A 64 9.68 -5.89 -1.50
N ARG A 65 9.61 -5.45 -2.74
CA ARG A 65 9.03 -6.21 -3.87
C ARG A 65 7.55 -6.56 -3.70
N SER A 66 6.83 -5.88 -2.83
CA SER A 66 5.39 -6.10 -2.69
C SER A 66 4.62 -5.31 -3.75
N ILE A 67 3.47 -5.83 -4.17
CA ILE A 67 2.64 -5.21 -5.19
C ILE A 67 1.26 -4.95 -4.60
N LEU A 68 0.88 -3.68 -4.55
CA LEU A 68 -0.45 -3.25 -4.11
C LEU A 68 -1.23 -2.78 -5.32
N GLY A 69 -2.41 -3.35 -5.54
CA GLY A 69 -3.24 -3.02 -6.68
C GLY A 69 -2.93 -3.85 -7.90
N VAL A 70 -3.29 -5.12 -7.86
CA VAL A 70 -3.05 -6.09 -8.94
C VAL A 70 -4.30 -6.93 -9.15
N GLY A 71 -4.53 -7.36 -10.38
CA GLY A 71 -5.61 -8.26 -10.74
C GLY A 71 -6.92 -7.55 -11.05
N GLU A 72 -8.02 -8.28 -10.99
CA GLU A 72 -9.33 -7.79 -11.38
C GLU A 72 -9.99 -6.95 -10.29
N HIS A 73 -10.88 -6.06 -10.70
CA HIS A 73 -11.66 -5.25 -9.79
C HIS A 73 -12.94 -6.00 -9.40
N VAL A 74 -12.90 -6.70 -8.27
CA VAL A 74 -14.08 -7.35 -7.71
C VAL A 74 -14.53 -6.60 -6.46
N PRO A 75 -15.85 -6.54 -6.14
CA PRO A 75 -16.31 -5.85 -4.94
C PRO A 75 -15.75 -6.45 -3.67
N ASN A 76 -15.55 -5.62 -2.65
CA ASN A 76 -15.13 -6.10 -1.34
C ASN A 76 -16.25 -6.94 -0.73
N ARG A 77 -15.91 -8.09 -0.19
CA ARG A 77 -16.88 -9.05 0.34
C ARG A 77 -17.54 -8.63 1.65
N GLU A 78 -16.79 -7.91 2.49
CA GLU A 78 -17.29 -7.50 3.79
C GLU A 78 -17.96 -6.13 3.75
N ASN A 79 -17.40 -5.20 2.98
CA ASN A 79 -17.87 -3.82 2.92
C ASN A 79 -17.91 -3.31 1.49
N PRO A 80 -18.76 -3.86 0.63
CA PRO A 80 -18.74 -3.48 -0.79
C PRO A 80 -19.07 -2.01 -1.04
N LYS A 81 -19.78 -1.36 -0.14
CA LYS A 81 -20.09 0.07 -0.29
C LYS A 81 -18.90 0.98 0.01
N VAL A 82 -17.95 0.51 0.78
CA VAL A 82 -16.79 1.31 1.22
C VAL A 82 -15.56 1.01 0.39
N TYR A 83 -15.30 -0.25 0.07
CA TYR A 83 -14.05 -0.69 -0.55
C TYR A 83 -14.22 -1.17 -1.99
N SER A 84 -15.17 -0.64 -2.73
CA SER A 84 -15.43 -1.10 -4.10
C SER A 84 -15.14 -0.04 -5.16
N PHE A 85 -14.15 0.83 -4.91
CA PHE A 85 -13.78 1.90 -5.83
C PHE A 85 -12.46 1.65 -6.57
N GLY A 86 -12.02 0.40 -6.61
CA GLY A 86 -10.78 0.05 -7.28
C GLY A 86 -9.53 0.48 -6.52
N LEU A 87 -9.61 0.54 -5.19
CA LEU A 87 -8.51 0.99 -4.35
C LEU A 87 -8.02 -0.12 -3.43
N VAL A 88 -6.76 0.00 -3.02
CA VAL A 88 -6.20 -0.75 -1.91
C VAL A 88 -6.13 0.21 -0.73
N THR A 89 -6.69 -0.18 0.42
CA THR A 89 -6.68 0.65 1.61
C THR A 89 -5.84 -0.01 2.69
N VAL A 90 -4.84 0.72 3.20
CA VAL A 90 -3.96 0.22 4.26
C VAL A 90 -4.09 1.14 5.47
N GLY A 91 -4.46 0.57 6.61
CA GLY A 91 -4.65 1.33 7.85
C GLY A 91 -3.33 1.79 8.48
N GLU A 92 -3.40 2.78 9.37
CA GLU A 92 -2.20 3.32 10.03
C GLU A 92 -1.48 2.29 10.88
N ASN A 93 -0.17 2.47 11.05
CA ASN A 93 0.70 1.59 11.83
C ASN A 93 0.71 0.13 11.36
N SER A 94 0.33 -0.12 10.12
CA SER A 94 0.32 -1.46 9.55
C SER A 94 1.68 -1.85 9.02
N VAL A 95 1.93 -3.16 8.94
CA VAL A 95 3.13 -3.71 8.34
C VAL A 95 2.70 -4.72 7.28
N ILE A 96 3.21 -4.57 6.08
CA ILE A 96 3.00 -5.51 4.98
C ILE A 96 4.34 -6.20 4.71
N PRO A 97 4.41 -7.54 4.79
CA PRO A 97 5.68 -8.25 4.56
C PRO A 97 6.14 -8.14 3.11
N PRO A 98 7.41 -8.45 2.84
CA PRO A 98 7.91 -8.41 1.47
C PRO A 98 7.32 -9.52 0.60
N ASP A 99 7.41 -9.32 -0.71
CA ASP A 99 7.04 -10.32 -1.72
C ASP A 99 5.57 -10.75 -1.69
N VAL A 100 4.66 -9.86 -1.30
CA VAL A 100 3.22 -10.14 -1.33
C VAL A 100 2.53 -9.34 -2.43
N GLN A 101 1.39 -9.85 -2.89
CA GLN A 101 0.54 -9.18 -3.88
C GLN A 101 -0.84 -8.93 -3.27
N ILE A 102 -1.32 -7.71 -3.38
CA ILE A 102 -2.60 -7.31 -2.80
C ILE A 102 -3.50 -6.79 -3.93
N GLY A 103 -4.67 -7.39 -4.08
CA GLY A 103 -5.62 -7.02 -5.11
C GLY A 103 -6.39 -5.75 -4.81
N PHE A 104 -7.19 -5.30 -5.77
CA PHE A 104 -8.03 -4.11 -5.63
C PHE A 104 -9.24 -4.37 -4.73
N ASN A 105 -9.83 -3.28 -4.23
CA ASN A 105 -10.99 -3.33 -3.33
C ASN A 105 -10.71 -4.10 -2.06
N THR A 106 -9.50 -3.98 -1.54
CA THR A 106 -9.06 -4.66 -0.33
C THR A 106 -8.83 -3.66 0.80
N ALA A 107 -8.91 -4.14 2.02
CA ALA A 107 -8.55 -3.37 3.20
C ALA A 107 -7.60 -4.20 4.05
N VAL A 108 -6.45 -3.62 4.41
CA VAL A 108 -5.44 -4.28 5.22
C VAL A 108 -5.14 -3.39 6.43
N SER A 109 -5.14 -3.97 7.62
CA SER A 109 -4.80 -3.23 8.84
C SER A 109 -4.09 -4.15 9.83
N GLY A 110 -3.13 -3.61 10.55
CA GLY A 110 -2.39 -4.30 11.58
C GLY A 110 -1.05 -4.83 11.10
N ILE A 111 -0.34 -5.50 11.99
CA ILE A 111 0.97 -6.08 11.70
C ILE A 111 0.74 -7.45 11.06
N THR A 112 0.84 -7.51 9.73
CA THR A 112 0.61 -8.75 9.00
C THR A 112 1.93 -9.45 8.72
N GLU A 113 1.86 -10.76 8.59
CA GLU A 113 3.01 -11.64 8.39
C GLU A 113 2.81 -12.45 7.11
N PRO A 114 3.86 -13.07 6.57
CA PRO A 114 3.72 -13.86 5.33
C PRO A 114 2.64 -14.95 5.41
N GLU A 115 2.44 -15.53 6.58
CA GLU A 115 1.41 -16.55 6.79
C GLU A 115 -0.01 -16.03 6.57
N ASP A 116 -0.22 -14.71 6.70
CA ASP A 116 -1.52 -14.09 6.50
C ASP A 116 -1.89 -13.97 5.01
N TYR A 117 -0.94 -14.25 4.12
CA TYR A 117 -1.12 -14.16 2.68
C TYR A 117 -0.91 -15.52 2.04
N PRO A 118 -1.95 -16.35 1.91
CA PRO A 118 -1.82 -17.66 1.28
C PRO A 118 -1.22 -17.55 -0.12
N GLY A 119 -0.11 -18.24 -0.36
CA GLY A 119 0.61 -18.13 -1.62
C GLY A 119 1.19 -16.75 -1.91
N GLY A 120 1.33 -15.90 -0.89
CA GLY A 120 1.83 -14.53 -1.06
C GLY A 120 0.80 -13.56 -1.65
N VAL A 121 -0.48 -13.88 -1.61
CA VAL A 121 -1.53 -13.09 -2.27
C VAL A 121 -2.70 -12.82 -1.34
N LEU A 122 -3.13 -11.54 -1.29
CA LEU A 122 -4.45 -11.18 -0.79
C LEU A 122 -5.31 -10.88 -2.02
N ALA A 123 -6.28 -11.74 -2.27
CA ALA A 123 -7.12 -11.63 -3.46
C ALA A 123 -7.98 -10.36 -3.45
N GLY A 124 -8.35 -9.88 -4.63
CA GLY A 124 -9.23 -8.74 -4.76
C GLY A 124 -10.54 -8.95 -3.99
N GLY A 125 -11.02 -7.89 -3.38
CA GLY A 125 -12.27 -7.93 -2.61
C GLY A 125 -12.14 -8.46 -1.20
N GLU A 126 -10.96 -8.88 -0.76
CA GLU A 126 -10.76 -9.42 0.58
C GLU A 126 -10.41 -8.33 1.60
N THR A 127 -10.65 -8.62 2.87
CA THR A 127 -10.30 -7.74 3.98
C THR A 127 -9.41 -8.52 4.95
N LEU A 128 -8.28 -7.94 5.29
CA LEU A 128 -7.35 -8.53 6.27
C LEU A 128 -7.12 -7.53 7.39
N ILE A 129 -7.84 -7.71 8.48
CA ILE A 129 -7.71 -6.87 9.66
C ILE A 129 -7.12 -7.72 10.76
N LYS A 130 -5.94 -7.36 11.24
CA LYS A 130 -5.23 -8.12 12.24
C LYS A 130 -5.10 -7.31 13.53
N ALA A 131 -5.36 -7.96 14.66
CA ALA A 131 -5.18 -7.34 15.97
C ALA A 131 -3.68 -7.11 16.21
N GLY A 132 -3.37 -6.03 16.89
CA GLY A 132 -1.99 -5.65 17.19
C GLY A 132 -1.55 -4.45 16.39
N GLU A 133 -0.79 -3.59 17.05
CA GLU A 133 -0.25 -2.40 16.44
C GLU A 133 1.25 -2.35 16.71
N ARG A 134 1.96 -1.73 15.79
CA ARG A 134 3.37 -1.43 15.98
C ARG A 134 3.51 -0.39 17.09
N ALA A 135 4.31 -0.68 18.07
CA ALA A 135 4.55 0.23 19.18
C ALA A 135 5.34 1.46 18.76
#